data_f90e392cc56f57498c277793c8aa88b3
#
_entry.id   f90e392cc56f57498c277793c8aa88b3
#
_cell.length_a   1.000
_cell.length_b   1.000
_cell.length_c   1.000
_cell.angle_alpha   90.00
_cell.angle_beta   90.00
_cell.angle_gamma   90.00
#
_symmetry.space_group_name_H-M   'P 1'
#
loop_
_entity.id
_entity.type
_entity.pdbx_description
1 polymer ?
#
loop_
_entity_poly.entity_id
_entity_poly.type
_entity_poly.pdbx_seq_one_letter_code
_entity_poly.pdbx_strand_id
1 'polypeptide(L)'
;MKQAAGLILWDGSRLLLRKPTGHFGGYFWTFPKGRIDPGESDEEAALRETLEETGYRARIIAPLPFRFTGSTTVTRFFVASPEGEPGDFDEAETSELRWATLDEADQLLSQTTLKTGRLRDLSVLSAFRGWLTLEGG
;
A
#
# COMPACT_ATOMS: atom_id res chain seq x y z
N MET A 1 1.95 -11.71 15.91
CA MET A 1 1.23 -10.99 14.84
C MET A 1 1.54 -11.62 13.49
N LYS A 2 0.59 -11.54 12.58
CA LYS A 2 0.78 -12.08 11.23
C LYS A 2 1.65 -11.15 10.41
N GLN A 3 2.45 -11.73 9.52
CA GLN A 3 3.34 -10.97 8.64
C GLN A 3 2.63 -10.64 7.33
N ALA A 4 2.77 -9.41 6.90
CA ALA A 4 2.19 -8.91 5.66
C ALA A 4 3.20 -8.08 4.90
N ALA A 5 2.94 -7.85 3.62
CA ALA A 5 3.76 -7.02 2.76
C ALA A 5 2.88 -6.20 1.81
N GLY A 6 3.34 -5.03 1.46
CA GLY A 6 2.62 -4.14 0.56
C GLY A 6 3.52 -3.24 -0.24
N LEU A 7 2.92 -2.50 -1.17
CA LEU A 7 3.64 -1.58 -2.03
C LEU A 7 3.14 -0.15 -1.87
N ILE A 8 4.08 0.78 -2.00
CA ILE A 8 3.76 2.16 -2.35
C ILE A 8 4.08 2.27 -3.83
N LEU A 9 3.04 2.23 -4.65
CA LEU A 9 3.16 2.31 -6.10
C LEU A 9 3.19 3.78 -6.49
N TRP A 10 4.35 4.24 -6.95
CA TRP A 10 4.65 5.65 -7.18
C TRP A 10 4.98 5.88 -8.63
N ASP A 11 4.28 6.83 -9.27
CA ASP A 11 4.48 7.13 -10.70
C ASP A 11 5.43 8.31 -10.95
N GLY A 12 5.98 8.88 -9.88
CA GLY A 12 6.83 10.06 -9.94
C GLY A 12 6.15 11.32 -9.39
N SER A 13 4.81 11.31 -9.28
CA SER A 13 4.05 12.44 -8.74
C SER A 13 2.86 12.02 -7.89
N ARG A 14 2.34 10.80 -8.08
CA ARG A 14 1.18 10.29 -7.36
C ARG A 14 1.41 8.85 -6.94
N LEU A 15 0.75 8.46 -5.86
CA LEU A 15 0.77 7.08 -5.37
C LEU A 15 -0.63 6.48 -5.46
N LEU A 16 -0.68 5.15 -5.57
CA LEU A 16 -1.94 4.43 -5.73
C LEU A 16 -2.51 4.01 -4.39
N LEU A 17 -3.76 4.39 -4.15
CA LEU A 17 -4.54 3.93 -3.01
C LEU A 17 -5.73 3.12 -3.51
N ARG A 18 -6.19 2.20 -2.67
CA ARG A 18 -7.39 1.40 -2.94
C ARG A 18 -8.42 1.63 -1.86
N LYS A 19 -9.69 1.56 -2.25
CA LYS A 19 -10.83 1.58 -1.32
C LYS A 19 -11.26 0.14 -1.11
N PRO A 20 -11.12 -0.43 0.10
CA PRO A 20 -11.61 -1.78 0.36
C PRO A 20 -13.12 -1.86 0.19
N THR A 21 -13.58 -2.92 -0.45
CA THR A 21 -15.01 -3.14 -0.68
C THR A 21 -15.74 -3.21 0.65
N GLY A 22 -16.82 -2.43 0.78
CA GLY A 22 -17.59 -2.35 2.01
C GLY A 22 -16.85 -1.73 3.18
N HIS A 23 -15.77 -1.02 2.93
CA HIS A 23 -14.90 -0.42 3.96
C HIS A 23 -14.45 -1.46 4.99
N PHE A 24 -14.08 -2.64 4.51
CA PHE A 24 -13.68 -3.75 5.36
C PHE A 24 -12.63 -3.31 6.39
N GLY A 25 -12.85 -3.66 7.66
CA GLY A 25 -11.95 -3.31 8.76
C GLY A 25 -11.95 -1.83 9.14
N GLY A 26 -12.89 -1.02 8.62
CA GLY A 26 -12.94 0.42 8.87
C GLY A 26 -12.05 1.24 7.95
N TYR A 27 -11.44 0.62 6.93
CA TYR A 27 -10.59 1.31 5.97
C TYR A 27 -11.42 1.99 4.90
N PHE A 28 -11.15 3.27 4.63
CA PHE A 28 -11.76 4.00 3.51
C PHE A 28 -10.81 4.03 2.33
N TRP A 29 -9.55 4.36 2.56
CA TRP A 29 -8.47 4.29 1.58
C TRP A 29 -7.23 3.73 2.26
N THR A 30 -6.50 2.88 1.57
CA THR A 30 -5.29 2.27 2.11
C THR A 30 -4.34 1.87 0.98
N PHE A 31 -3.12 1.46 1.35
CA PHE A 31 -2.15 0.92 0.40
C PHE A 31 -2.50 -0.52 0.05
N PRO A 32 -2.15 -0.99 -1.16
CA PRO A 32 -2.25 -2.41 -1.47
C PRO A 32 -1.28 -3.20 -0.58
N LYS A 33 -1.78 -4.27 0.04
CA LYS A 33 -1.02 -5.11 0.96
C LYS A 33 -1.80 -6.37 1.29
N GLY A 34 -1.11 -7.38 1.81
CA GLY A 34 -1.77 -8.57 2.31
C GLY A 34 -0.78 -9.51 2.96
N ARG A 35 -1.30 -10.61 3.46
CA ARG A 35 -0.51 -11.61 4.19
C ARG A 35 0.50 -12.30 3.28
N ILE A 36 1.64 -12.63 3.85
CA ILE A 36 2.67 -13.41 3.20
C ILE A 36 2.28 -14.88 3.29
N ASP A 37 2.16 -15.55 2.15
CA ASP A 37 1.83 -16.97 2.09
C ASP A 37 3.07 -17.83 2.44
N PRO A 38 2.87 -19.06 2.94
CA PRO A 38 4.00 -19.96 3.21
C PRO A 38 4.90 -20.12 1.97
N GLY A 39 6.20 -19.94 2.17
CA GLY A 39 7.19 -20.08 1.10
C GLY A 39 7.37 -18.84 0.22
N GLU A 40 6.56 -17.81 0.42
CA GLU A 40 6.64 -16.54 -0.30
C GLU A 40 7.63 -15.59 0.37
N SER A 41 8.42 -14.85 -0.41
CA SER A 41 9.21 -13.74 0.13
C SER A 41 8.30 -12.54 0.39
N ASP A 42 8.79 -11.57 1.15
CA ASP A 42 8.09 -10.32 1.39
C ASP A 42 7.80 -9.61 0.05
N GLU A 43 8.79 -9.57 -0.84
CA GLU A 43 8.66 -8.94 -2.17
C GLU A 43 7.60 -9.64 -3.02
N GLU A 44 7.65 -10.98 -3.05
CA GLU A 44 6.67 -11.77 -3.83
C GLU A 44 5.24 -11.51 -3.34
N ALA A 45 5.05 -11.48 -2.01
CA ALA A 45 3.75 -11.22 -1.43
C ALA A 45 3.25 -9.81 -1.77
N ALA A 46 4.11 -8.80 -1.67
CA ALA A 46 3.76 -7.42 -1.99
C ALA A 46 3.34 -7.28 -3.45
N LEU A 47 4.07 -7.91 -4.37
CA LEU A 47 3.74 -7.88 -5.81
C LEU A 47 2.43 -8.60 -6.10
N ARG A 48 2.23 -9.78 -5.52
CA ARG A 48 1.01 -10.58 -5.71
C ARG A 48 -0.23 -9.85 -5.19
N GLU A 49 -0.18 -9.36 -3.97
CA GLU A 49 -1.31 -8.64 -3.37
C GLU A 49 -1.66 -7.37 -4.16
N THR A 50 -0.64 -6.64 -4.62
CA THR A 50 -0.88 -5.45 -5.44
C THR A 50 -1.55 -5.80 -6.75
N LEU A 51 -1.12 -6.87 -7.41
CA LEU A 51 -1.75 -7.31 -8.66
C LEU A 51 -3.21 -7.72 -8.42
N GLU A 52 -3.48 -8.49 -7.38
CA GLU A 52 -4.85 -8.92 -7.04
C GLU A 52 -5.76 -7.73 -6.71
N GLU A 53 -5.27 -6.80 -5.91
CA GLU A 53 -6.08 -5.71 -5.38
C GLU A 53 -6.19 -4.52 -6.33
N THR A 54 -5.26 -4.33 -7.24
CA THR A 54 -5.21 -3.13 -8.09
C THR A 54 -5.09 -3.41 -9.58
N GLY A 55 -4.77 -4.63 -9.98
CA GLY A 55 -4.52 -4.95 -11.39
C GLY A 55 -3.19 -4.47 -11.93
N TYR A 56 -2.37 -3.80 -11.12
CA TYR A 56 -1.08 -3.28 -11.56
C TYR A 56 0.05 -4.28 -11.32
N ARG A 57 0.89 -4.45 -12.33
CA ARG A 57 2.21 -5.06 -12.20
C ARG A 57 3.20 -3.97 -11.82
N ALA A 58 4.24 -4.33 -11.08
CA ALA A 58 5.16 -3.35 -10.54
C ALA A 58 6.58 -3.87 -10.50
N ARG A 59 7.54 -2.93 -10.50
CA ARG A 59 8.95 -3.19 -10.26
C ARG A 59 9.34 -2.57 -8.95
N ILE A 60 9.82 -3.38 -8.01
CA ILE A 60 10.26 -2.89 -6.70
C ILE A 60 11.56 -2.10 -6.86
N ILE A 61 11.61 -0.93 -6.25
CA ILE A 61 12.75 -0.03 -6.28
C ILE A 61 13.56 -0.18 -4.98
N ALA A 62 12.89 -0.13 -3.83
CA ALA A 62 13.57 -0.17 -2.54
C ALA A 62 12.60 -0.54 -1.41
N PRO A 63 13.07 -1.16 -0.32
CA PRO A 63 12.25 -1.32 0.87
C PRO A 63 12.18 0.01 1.64
N LEU A 64 11.07 0.26 2.31
CA LEU A 64 11.05 1.25 3.39
C LEU A 64 11.80 0.66 4.60
N PRO A 65 12.48 1.51 5.39
CA PRO A 65 13.41 1.02 6.42
C PRO A 65 12.76 0.30 7.59
N PHE A 66 11.45 0.49 7.83
CA PHE A 66 10.79 -0.03 9.02
C PHE A 66 9.70 -1.04 8.68
N ARG A 67 9.33 -1.85 9.67
CA ARG A 67 8.08 -2.61 9.63
C ARG A 67 7.02 -1.82 10.37
N PHE A 68 5.79 -1.89 9.90
CA PHE A 68 4.69 -1.07 10.40
C PHE A 68 3.63 -1.96 11.04
N THR A 69 3.35 -1.70 12.32
CA THR A 69 2.42 -2.51 13.09
C THR A 69 1.00 -1.94 12.98
N GLY A 70 0.06 -2.78 12.54
CA GLY A 70 -1.37 -2.50 12.60
C GLY A 70 -2.01 -3.21 13.78
N SER A 71 -3.33 -3.46 13.71
CA SER A 71 -4.03 -4.13 14.80
C SER A 71 -3.74 -5.63 14.87
N THR A 72 -3.56 -6.30 13.73
CA THR A 72 -3.40 -7.75 13.64
C THR A 72 -2.16 -8.18 12.87
N THR A 73 -1.50 -7.26 12.17
CA THR A 73 -0.39 -7.57 11.28
C THR A 73 0.80 -6.65 11.49
N VAL A 74 1.97 -7.16 11.15
CA VAL A 74 3.19 -6.36 10.98
C VAL A 74 3.47 -6.37 9.48
N THR A 75 3.51 -5.20 8.85
CA THR A 75 3.61 -5.08 7.39
C THR A 75 4.93 -4.45 6.98
N ARG A 76 5.59 -5.06 6.02
CA ARG A 76 6.76 -4.49 5.36
C ARG A 76 6.32 -3.87 4.03
N PHE A 77 6.74 -2.61 3.78
CA PHE A 77 6.40 -1.90 2.56
C PHE A 77 7.61 -1.67 1.68
N PHE A 78 7.36 -1.73 0.37
CA PHE A 78 8.37 -1.43 -0.65
C PHE A 78 7.88 -0.30 -1.53
N VAL A 79 8.80 0.55 -1.95
CA VAL A 79 8.52 1.53 -3.00
C VAL A 79 8.67 0.83 -4.33
N ALA A 80 7.71 1.03 -5.22
CA ALA A 80 7.69 0.37 -6.52
C ALA A 80 7.15 1.30 -7.60
N SER A 81 7.51 1.00 -8.84
CA SER A 81 7.08 1.71 -10.03
C SER A 81 6.07 0.85 -10.79
N PRO A 82 4.96 1.42 -11.30
CA PRO A 82 4.03 0.63 -12.12
C PRO A 82 4.68 0.22 -13.44
N GLU A 83 4.36 -1.00 -13.90
CA GLU A 83 4.85 -1.55 -15.16
C GLU A 83 3.67 -1.83 -16.09
N GLY A 84 3.62 -1.13 -17.21
CA GLY A 84 2.59 -1.34 -18.23
C GLY A 84 1.21 -0.86 -17.78
N GLU A 85 0.22 -1.25 -18.56
CA GLU A 85 -1.17 -0.90 -18.29
C GLU A 85 -1.77 -1.84 -17.25
N PRO A 86 -2.70 -1.34 -16.41
CA PRO A 86 -3.34 -2.20 -15.42
C PRO A 86 -4.29 -3.19 -16.07
N GLY A 87 -4.38 -4.38 -15.48
CA GLY A 87 -5.41 -5.36 -15.77
C GLY A 87 -6.58 -5.24 -14.81
N ASP A 88 -7.43 -6.26 -14.80
CA ASP A 88 -8.55 -6.33 -13.87
C ASP A 88 -8.05 -6.56 -12.45
N PHE A 89 -8.85 -6.14 -11.48
CA PHE A 89 -8.59 -6.39 -10.07
C PHE A 89 -9.78 -7.06 -9.41
N ASP A 90 -9.55 -7.64 -8.23
CA ASP A 90 -10.58 -8.36 -7.49
C ASP A 90 -11.58 -7.37 -6.85
N GLU A 91 -12.77 -7.26 -7.44
CA GLU A 91 -13.83 -6.36 -6.96
C GLU A 91 -14.42 -6.81 -5.62
N ALA A 92 -14.22 -8.06 -5.23
CA ALA A 92 -14.60 -8.51 -3.90
C ALA A 92 -13.72 -7.88 -2.82
N GLU A 93 -12.51 -7.49 -3.16
CA GLU A 93 -11.57 -6.86 -2.22
C GLU A 93 -11.46 -5.34 -2.38
N THR A 94 -11.52 -4.85 -3.61
CA THR A 94 -11.34 -3.43 -3.93
C THR A 94 -12.52 -2.91 -4.74
N SER A 95 -13.13 -1.81 -4.26
CA SER A 95 -14.24 -1.19 -4.98
C SER A 95 -13.80 -0.03 -5.87
N GLU A 96 -12.67 0.61 -5.56
CA GLU A 96 -12.21 1.79 -6.28
C GLU A 96 -10.71 1.97 -6.11
N LEU A 97 -10.06 2.50 -7.16
CA LEU A 97 -8.64 2.88 -7.15
C LEU A 97 -8.51 4.37 -7.34
N ARG A 98 -7.47 4.97 -6.75
CA ARG A 98 -7.22 6.39 -6.92
C ARG A 98 -5.71 6.67 -6.85
N TRP A 99 -5.22 7.37 -7.87
CA TRP A 99 -3.89 7.96 -7.86
C TRP A 99 -3.96 9.29 -7.11
N ALA A 100 -3.18 9.45 -6.08
CA ALA A 100 -3.23 10.60 -5.18
C ALA A 100 -1.87 11.26 -5.05
N THR A 101 -1.86 12.59 -5.01
CA THR A 101 -0.66 13.33 -4.61
C THR A 101 -0.38 13.04 -3.12
N LEU A 102 0.81 13.41 -2.63
CA LEU A 102 1.14 13.16 -1.22
C LEU A 102 0.15 13.84 -0.27
N ASP A 103 -0.26 15.07 -0.58
CA ASP A 103 -1.21 15.81 0.26
C ASP A 103 -2.61 15.21 0.18
N GLU A 104 -3.05 14.80 -1.00
CA GLU A 104 -4.33 14.08 -1.15
C GLU A 104 -4.30 12.76 -0.39
N ALA A 105 -3.19 12.02 -0.47
CA ALA A 105 -3.04 10.75 0.24
C ALA A 105 -3.17 10.93 1.75
N ASP A 106 -2.58 11.99 2.31
CA ASP A 106 -2.72 12.31 3.73
C ASP A 106 -4.19 12.44 4.11
N GLN A 107 -4.96 13.21 3.34
CA GLN A 107 -6.38 13.42 3.59
C GLN A 107 -7.18 12.13 3.43
N LEU A 108 -6.91 11.34 2.40
CA LEU A 108 -7.64 10.10 2.12
C LEU A 108 -7.36 9.04 3.19
N LEU A 109 -6.11 8.86 3.57
CA LEU A 109 -5.72 7.90 4.62
C LEU A 109 -6.31 8.27 5.98
N SER A 110 -6.50 9.57 6.22
CA SER A 110 -7.07 10.07 7.47
C SER A 110 -8.55 9.75 7.65
N GLN A 111 -9.24 9.30 6.58
CA GLN A 111 -10.67 8.95 6.65
C GLN A 111 -10.91 7.59 7.30
N THR A 112 -9.91 6.75 7.40
CA THR A 112 -10.03 5.41 8.00
C THR A 112 -10.44 5.52 9.46
N THR A 113 -11.51 4.79 9.84
CA THR A 113 -12.08 4.85 11.18
C THR A 113 -11.35 3.97 12.20
N LEU A 114 -10.71 2.89 11.74
CA LEU A 114 -9.89 2.06 12.62
C LEU A 114 -8.60 2.81 12.96
N LYS A 115 -8.48 3.25 14.21
CA LYS A 115 -7.38 4.13 14.64
C LYS A 115 -6.00 3.52 14.39
N THR A 116 -5.80 2.25 14.73
CA THR A 116 -4.51 1.59 14.55
C THR A 116 -4.11 1.52 13.08
N GLY A 117 -5.07 1.22 12.20
CA GLY A 117 -4.85 1.20 10.75
C GLY A 117 -4.56 2.58 10.18
N ARG A 118 -5.32 3.58 10.62
CA ARG A 118 -5.10 4.97 10.21
C ARG A 118 -3.70 5.45 10.59
N LEU A 119 -3.29 5.23 11.83
CA LEU A 119 -1.98 5.67 12.31
C LEU A 119 -0.85 4.92 11.59
N ARG A 120 -1.03 3.62 11.33
CA ARG A 120 -0.05 2.85 10.57
C ARG A 120 0.11 3.45 9.17
N ASP A 121 -0.98 3.65 8.45
CA ASP A 121 -0.91 4.15 7.07
C ASP A 121 -0.33 5.56 6.99
N LEU A 122 -0.65 6.43 7.95
CA LEU A 122 -0.05 7.77 8.01
C LEU A 122 1.45 7.68 8.32
N SER A 123 1.87 6.72 9.15
CA SER A 123 3.29 6.48 9.42
C SER A 123 4.02 5.98 8.17
N VAL A 124 3.37 5.12 7.38
CA VAL A 124 3.92 4.66 6.10
C VAL A 124 4.10 5.83 5.14
N LEU A 125 3.10 6.69 5.03
CA LEU A 125 3.19 7.89 4.18
C LEU A 125 4.34 8.80 4.62
N SER A 126 4.48 9.01 5.93
CA SER A 126 5.58 9.81 6.48
C SER A 126 6.95 9.23 6.14
N ALA A 127 7.10 7.91 6.28
CA ALA A 127 8.33 7.21 5.93
C ALA A 127 8.63 7.33 4.44
N PHE A 128 7.61 7.24 3.60
CA PHE A 128 7.76 7.40 2.15
C PHE A 128 8.21 8.82 1.79
N ARG A 129 7.62 9.85 2.42
CA ARG A 129 8.06 11.23 2.23
C ARG A 129 9.54 11.39 2.57
N GLY A 130 9.98 10.78 3.68
CA GLY A 130 11.38 10.78 4.08
C GLY A 130 12.28 10.10 3.06
N TRP A 131 11.83 8.96 2.55
CA TRP A 131 12.57 8.24 1.51
C TRP A 131 12.73 9.08 0.24
N LEU A 132 11.66 9.75 -0.21
CA LEU A 132 11.71 10.63 -1.38
C LEU A 132 12.73 11.74 -1.20
N THR A 133 12.79 12.34 -0.01
CA THR A 133 13.74 13.41 0.30
C THR A 133 15.19 12.90 0.22
N LEU A 134 15.46 11.72 0.79
CA LEU A 134 16.81 11.14 0.80
C LEU A 134 17.26 10.68 -0.59
N GLU A 135 16.34 10.19 -1.42
CA GLU A 135 16.66 9.70 -2.75
C GLU A 135 16.60 10.79 -3.83
N GLY A 136 16.46 12.05 -3.42
CA GLY A 136 16.43 13.17 -4.36
C GLY A 136 15.12 13.27 -5.14
N GLY A 137 14.09 12.60 -4.64
CA GLY A 137 12.79 12.51 -5.28
C GLY A 137 11.93 13.77 -5.24
#